data_fc4f903fbbc9b5528feb73f84392f7ad
#
_entry.id   fc4f903fbbc9b5528feb73f84392f7ad
#
_cell.length_a   1.000
_cell.length_b   1.000
_cell.length_c   1.000
_cell.angle_alpha   90.00
_cell.angle_beta   90.00
_cell.angle_gamma   90.00
#
_symmetry.space_group_name_H-M   'P 1'
#
loop_
_entity.id
_entity.type
_entity.pdbx_description
1 polymer ?
#
loop_
_entity_poly.entity_id
_entity_poly.type
_entity_poly.pdbx_seq_one_letter_code
_entity_poly.pdbx_strand_id
1 'polypeptide(L)'
;HIDIDPSSISKIIEVDLSLVGETTKILKSLNKAITPHLSKINKTGLKKWWKIINKWRSKNCLSYKKSNKIIKPQSVIETLYGITKGNAFVTSDVGQHQMWAAQYYKFDKPNRWINSGGLGTMGFGLPAAMGAQLAFPKSQVVCVTGEASIVMCIQELATCLQYRLPIKVINLN
;
A
#
# COMPACT_ATOMS: atom_id res chain seq x y z
N HIS A 1 1.69 -3.08 -22.02
CA HIS A 1 0.75 -3.61 -21.03
C HIS A 1 1.03 -5.08 -20.77
N ILE A 2 1.22 -5.41 -19.51
CA ILE A 2 1.38 -6.80 -19.05
C ILE A 2 0.18 -7.13 -18.18
N ASP A 3 -0.61 -8.11 -18.54
CA ASP A 3 -1.77 -8.54 -17.78
C ASP A 3 -2.03 -10.03 -17.99
N ILE A 4 -2.64 -10.68 -17.00
CA ILE A 4 -3.07 -12.07 -17.13
C ILE A 4 -4.40 -12.18 -17.87
N ASP A 5 -5.23 -11.13 -17.80
CA ASP A 5 -6.53 -11.06 -18.46
C ASP A 5 -6.43 -10.36 -19.81
N PRO A 6 -6.61 -11.07 -20.94
CA PRO A 6 -6.58 -10.47 -22.28
C PRO A 6 -7.66 -9.40 -22.48
N SER A 7 -8.78 -9.47 -21.75
CA SER A 7 -9.87 -8.49 -21.87
C SER A 7 -9.51 -7.11 -21.28
N SER A 8 -8.48 -7.05 -20.44
CA SER A 8 -7.97 -5.80 -19.87
C SER A 8 -7.06 -5.03 -20.83
N ILE A 9 -6.53 -5.71 -21.87
CA ILE A 9 -5.61 -5.08 -22.82
C ILE A 9 -6.36 -4.04 -23.66
N SER A 10 -5.76 -2.85 -23.77
CA SER A 10 -6.29 -1.70 -24.52
C SER A 10 -7.70 -1.23 -24.11
N LYS A 11 -8.17 -1.63 -22.93
CA LYS A 11 -9.52 -1.31 -22.46
C LYS A 11 -9.77 0.19 -22.27
N ILE A 12 -8.76 0.93 -21.85
CA ILE A 12 -8.84 2.37 -21.57
C ILE A 12 -7.90 3.14 -22.48
N ILE A 13 -6.67 2.67 -22.63
CA ILE A 13 -5.64 3.29 -23.46
C ILE A 13 -5.13 2.23 -24.43
N GLU A 14 -5.09 2.56 -25.72
CA GLU A 14 -4.46 1.71 -26.71
C GLU A 14 -2.97 1.53 -26.40
N VAL A 15 -2.48 0.29 -26.48
CA VAL A 15 -1.10 -0.04 -26.11
C VAL A 15 -0.29 -0.41 -27.34
N ASP A 16 0.97 0.05 -27.37
CA ASP A 16 1.90 -0.26 -28.48
C ASP A 16 2.31 -1.75 -28.48
N LEU A 17 2.39 -2.37 -27.29
CA LEU A 17 2.78 -3.77 -27.14
C LEU A 17 2.06 -4.38 -25.94
N SER A 18 1.41 -5.51 -26.16
CA SER A 18 0.77 -6.29 -25.11
C SER A 18 1.50 -7.61 -24.87
N LEU A 19 1.59 -7.99 -23.60
CA LEU A 19 2.11 -9.29 -23.17
C LEU A 19 1.09 -9.92 -22.20
N VAL A 20 0.35 -10.89 -22.69
CA VAL A 20 -0.68 -11.59 -21.89
C VAL A 20 -0.07 -12.78 -21.19
N GLY A 21 -0.22 -12.84 -19.87
CA GLY A 21 0.23 -13.96 -19.04
C GLY A 21 0.60 -13.57 -17.62
N GLU A 22 1.03 -14.55 -16.85
CA GLU A 22 1.46 -14.35 -15.47
C GLU A 22 2.68 -13.41 -15.41
N THR A 23 2.56 -12.31 -14.66
CA THR A 23 3.57 -11.25 -14.56
C THR A 23 4.96 -11.80 -14.20
N THR A 24 5.06 -12.75 -13.26
CA THR A 24 6.34 -13.32 -12.84
C THR A 24 7.06 -14.01 -14.00
N LYS A 25 6.33 -14.80 -14.82
CA LYS A 25 6.89 -15.50 -15.97
C LYS A 25 7.32 -14.54 -17.06
N ILE A 26 6.47 -13.56 -17.35
CA ILE A 26 6.74 -12.52 -18.36
C ILE A 26 7.97 -11.70 -17.96
N LEU A 27 8.06 -11.23 -16.71
CA LEU A 27 9.20 -10.45 -16.25
C LEU A 27 10.52 -11.24 -16.28
N LYS A 28 10.49 -12.54 -15.93
CA LYS A 28 11.68 -13.41 -16.07
C LYS A 28 12.12 -13.51 -17.52
N SER A 29 11.19 -13.73 -18.44
CA SER A 29 11.49 -13.82 -19.87
C SER A 29 11.98 -12.49 -20.43
N LEU A 30 11.36 -11.38 -20.03
CA LEU A 30 11.74 -10.03 -20.41
C LEU A 30 13.17 -9.71 -19.94
N ASN A 31 13.48 -9.97 -18.67
CA ASN A 31 14.84 -9.79 -18.15
C ASN A 31 15.87 -10.61 -18.92
N LYS A 32 15.58 -11.87 -19.23
CA LYS A 32 16.46 -12.71 -20.05
C LYS A 32 16.67 -12.12 -21.44
N ALA A 33 15.62 -11.62 -22.07
CA ALA A 33 15.68 -11.01 -23.40
C ALA A 33 16.45 -9.68 -23.43
N ILE A 34 16.28 -8.83 -22.39
CA ILE A 34 16.90 -7.51 -22.33
C ILE A 34 18.39 -7.57 -21.93
N THR A 35 18.77 -8.52 -21.09
CA THR A 35 20.15 -8.60 -20.54
C THR A 35 21.25 -8.52 -21.62
N PRO A 36 21.18 -9.21 -22.76
CA PRO A 36 22.20 -9.08 -23.82
C PRO A 36 22.26 -7.69 -24.48
N HIS A 37 21.22 -6.89 -24.32
CA HIS A 37 21.09 -5.58 -24.96
C HIS A 37 21.35 -4.40 -24.01
N LEU A 38 21.74 -4.64 -22.76
CA LEU A 38 21.99 -3.57 -21.77
C LEU A 38 23.06 -2.57 -22.20
N SER A 39 24.05 -2.99 -23.01
CA SER A 39 25.06 -2.11 -23.58
C SER A 39 24.50 -1.09 -24.59
N LYS A 40 23.36 -1.39 -25.20
CA LYS A 40 22.70 -0.54 -26.21
C LYS A 40 21.78 0.52 -25.59
N ILE A 41 21.61 0.53 -24.27
CA ILE A 41 20.73 1.49 -23.58
C ILE A 41 21.26 2.91 -23.77
N ASN A 42 20.39 3.83 -24.16
CA ASN A 42 20.68 5.26 -24.23
C ASN A 42 20.87 5.84 -22.82
N LYS A 43 22.08 5.70 -22.27
CA LYS A 43 22.42 6.19 -20.92
C LYS A 43 22.20 7.70 -20.78
N THR A 44 22.40 8.47 -21.84
CA THR A 44 22.19 9.93 -21.82
C THR A 44 20.72 10.28 -21.72
N GLY A 45 19.85 9.62 -22.50
CA GLY A 45 18.40 9.77 -22.41
C GLY A 45 17.86 9.36 -21.03
N LEU A 46 18.36 8.24 -20.51
CA LEU A 46 17.98 7.76 -19.17
C LEU A 46 18.38 8.77 -18.07
N LYS A 47 19.59 9.34 -18.11
CA LYS A 47 20.03 10.39 -17.18
C LYS A 47 19.13 11.63 -17.24
N LYS A 48 18.75 12.08 -18.46
CA LYS A 48 17.82 13.21 -18.63
C LYS A 48 16.46 12.92 -17.99
N TRP A 49 15.94 11.71 -18.19
CA TRP A 49 14.67 11.27 -17.61
C TRP A 49 14.73 11.23 -16.07
N TRP A 50 15.77 10.64 -15.49
CA TRP A 50 15.98 10.64 -14.05
C TRP A 50 16.09 12.04 -13.46
N LYS A 51 16.71 13.00 -14.18
CA LYS A 51 16.76 14.41 -13.76
C LYS A 51 15.34 15.01 -13.62
N ILE A 52 14.45 14.70 -14.55
CA ILE A 52 13.05 15.14 -14.53
C ILE A 52 12.32 14.50 -13.33
N ILE A 53 12.44 13.18 -13.16
CA ILE A 53 11.85 12.46 -12.03
C ILE A 53 12.33 13.05 -10.69
N ASN A 54 13.62 13.29 -10.54
CA ASN A 54 14.19 13.84 -9.31
C ASN A 54 13.72 15.28 -9.06
N LYS A 55 13.52 16.08 -10.10
CA LYS A 55 12.90 17.41 -9.99
C LYS A 55 11.46 17.31 -9.47
N TRP A 56 10.67 16.34 -9.92
CA TRP A 56 9.32 16.13 -9.39
C TRP A 56 9.34 15.66 -7.94
N ARG A 57 10.21 14.71 -7.61
CA ARG A 57 10.40 14.22 -6.22
C ARG A 57 10.81 15.34 -5.26
N SER A 58 11.66 16.26 -5.70
CA SER A 58 12.16 17.35 -4.85
C SER A 58 11.08 18.38 -4.46
N LYS A 59 9.92 18.38 -5.12
CA LYS A 59 8.78 19.24 -4.74
C LYS A 59 8.19 18.90 -3.39
N ASN A 60 8.48 17.70 -2.86
CA ASN A 60 8.00 17.23 -1.56
C ASN A 60 6.50 17.50 -1.34
N CYS A 61 5.68 17.11 -2.33
CA CYS A 61 4.24 17.40 -2.36
C CYS A 61 3.44 16.74 -1.23
N LEU A 62 4.03 15.77 -0.52
CA LEU A 62 3.48 15.17 0.69
C LEU A 62 3.96 15.86 1.98
N SER A 63 4.67 16.99 1.88
CA SER A 63 5.05 17.73 3.08
C SER A 63 3.85 18.30 3.81
N TYR A 64 3.91 18.33 5.12
CA TYR A 64 2.87 18.92 5.97
C TYR A 64 3.50 19.70 7.12
N LYS A 65 2.80 20.69 7.64
CA LYS A 65 3.24 21.46 8.81
C LYS A 65 3.05 20.62 10.07
N LYS A 66 4.14 20.25 10.73
CA LYS A 66 4.08 19.63 12.07
C LYS A 66 3.51 20.61 13.07
N SER A 67 2.81 20.11 14.07
CA SER A 67 2.22 20.92 15.13
C SER A 67 2.49 20.24 16.48
N ASN A 68 2.81 21.06 17.49
CA ASN A 68 2.93 20.58 18.87
C ASN A 68 1.58 20.67 19.64
N LYS A 69 0.56 21.27 19.01
CA LYS A 69 -0.77 21.46 19.64
C LYS A 69 -1.81 20.48 19.09
N ILE A 70 -1.64 20.00 17.86
CA ILE A 70 -2.59 19.14 17.16
C ILE A 70 -1.82 17.95 16.60
N ILE A 71 -2.29 16.76 16.90
CA ILE A 71 -1.76 15.53 16.29
C ILE A 71 -2.25 15.45 14.85
N LYS A 72 -1.32 15.51 13.91
CA LYS A 72 -1.65 15.37 12.48
C LYS A 72 -1.70 13.89 12.11
N PRO A 73 -2.70 13.44 11.33
CA PRO A 73 -2.80 12.06 10.88
C PRO A 73 -1.53 11.56 10.19
N GLN A 74 -0.90 12.39 9.38
CA GLN A 74 0.38 12.08 8.72
C GLN A 74 1.47 11.72 9.75
N SER A 75 1.54 12.50 10.85
CA SER A 75 2.52 12.26 11.93
C SER A 75 2.27 10.95 12.66
N VAL A 76 1.01 10.56 12.84
CA VAL A 76 0.64 9.26 13.42
C VAL A 76 1.16 8.12 12.56
N ILE A 77 0.94 8.19 11.24
CA ILE A 77 1.38 7.14 10.30
C ILE A 77 2.91 7.09 10.18
N GLU A 78 3.59 8.24 10.14
CA GLU A 78 5.06 8.28 10.16
C GLU A 78 5.63 7.67 11.45
N THR A 79 5.01 7.97 12.59
CA THR A 79 5.40 7.38 13.89
C THR A 79 5.16 5.88 13.90
N LEU A 80 4.02 5.43 13.39
CA LEU A 80 3.72 4.00 13.25
C LEU A 80 4.80 3.29 12.43
N TYR A 81 5.19 3.87 11.28
CA TYR A 81 6.29 3.33 10.48
C TYR A 81 7.60 3.30 11.26
N GLY A 82 7.93 4.39 11.97
CA GLY A 82 9.15 4.47 12.79
C GLY A 82 9.25 3.38 13.86
N ILE A 83 8.12 3.07 14.51
CA ILE A 83 8.04 2.02 15.55
C ILE A 83 8.11 0.62 14.94
N THR A 84 7.36 0.38 13.86
CA THR A 84 7.24 -0.94 13.23
C THR A 84 8.34 -1.24 12.22
N LYS A 85 9.10 -0.22 11.80
CA LYS A 85 10.13 -0.31 10.75
C LYS A 85 9.63 -1.02 9.49
N GLY A 86 8.37 -0.73 9.09
CA GLY A 86 7.74 -1.32 7.93
C GLY A 86 7.38 -2.81 8.03
N ASN A 87 7.52 -3.43 9.20
CA ASN A 87 7.30 -4.87 9.39
C ASN A 87 5.87 -5.27 9.80
N ALA A 88 5.00 -4.31 10.15
CA ALA A 88 3.62 -4.63 10.49
C ALA A 88 2.79 -4.98 9.26
N PHE A 89 1.77 -5.82 9.46
CA PHE A 89 0.62 -5.84 8.58
C PHE A 89 -0.25 -4.64 8.91
N VAL A 90 -0.52 -3.82 7.92
CA VAL A 90 -1.39 -2.65 8.07
C VAL A 90 -2.65 -2.90 7.27
N THR A 91 -3.78 -3.01 7.95
CA THR A 91 -5.09 -3.02 7.31
C THR A 91 -5.68 -1.62 7.36
N SER A 92 -6.50 -1.28 6.41
CA SER A 92 -7.18 0.01 6.43
C SER A 92 -8.63 -0.10 6.02
N ASP A 93 -9.44 0.65 6.70
CA ASP A 93 -10.76 1.02 6.25
C ASP A 93 -10.72 2.06 5.14
N VAL A 94 -11.86 2.49 4.66
CA VAL A 94 -12.01 3.41 3.53
C VAL A 94 -12.33 4.82 4.01
N GLY A 95 -11.51 5.79 3.57
CA GLY A 95 -11.62 7.19 3.92
C GLY A 95 -10.29 7.92 3.86
N GLN A 96 -10.21 9.12 4.44
CA GLN A 96 -8.97 9.90 4.48
C GLN A 96 -7.84 9.15 5.20
N HIS A 97 -8.14 8.39 6.24
CA HIS A 97 -7.19 7.56 6.96
C HIS A 97 -6.52 6.53 6.05
N GLN A 98 -7.24 5.97 5.07
CA GLN A 98 -6.68 5.08 4.04
C GLN A 98 -5.64 5.82 3.18
N MET A 99 -5.97 7.03 2.74
CA MET A 99 -5.05 7.85 1.93
C MET A 99 -3.78 8.19 2.71
N TRP A 100 -3.91 8.58 3.98
CA TRP A 100 -2.74 8.86 4.83
C TRP A 100 -1.90 7.61 5.06
N ALA A 101 -2.52 6.46 5.36
CA ALA A 101 -1.80 5.21 5.53
C ALA A 101 -1.04 4.81 4.24
N ALA A 102 -1.67 4.91 3.09
CA ALA A 102 -1.05 4.60 1.80
C ALA A 102 0.11 5.53 1.43
N GLN A 103 0.03 6.83 1.83
CA GLN A 103 1.02 7.84 1.46
C GLN A 103 2.22 7.91 2.43
N TYR A 104 1.98 7.73 3.72
CA TYR A 104 2.98 8.01 4.77
C TYR A 104 3.56 6.75 5.42
N TYR A 105 2.91 5.58 5.31
CA TYR A 105 3.51 4.32 5.72
C TYR A 105 4.31 3.73 4.56
N LYS A 106 5.57 3.42 4.80
CA LYS A 106 6.44 2.80 3.79
C LYS A 106 6.38 1.29 3.92
N PHE A 107 5.91 0.63 2.87
CA PHE A 107 5.81 -0.82 2.82
C PHE A 107 7.05 -1.41 2.15
N ASP A 108 7.89 -2.07 2.92
CA ASP A 108 9.14 -2.66 2.42
C ASP A 108 8.98 -4.14 2.02
N LYS A 109 7.82 -4.74 2.35
CA LYS A 109 7.51 -6.14 2.04
C LYS A 109 6.17 -6.26 1.33
N PRO A 110 6.04 -7.20 0.38
CA PRO A 110 4.77 -7.47 -0.29
C PRO A 110 3.71 -7.96 0.70
N ASN A 111 2.45 -7.80 0.34
CA ASN A 111 1.28 -8.27 1.11
C ASN A 111 1.20 -7.73 2.55
N ARG A 112 1.80 -6.56 2.83
CA ARG A 112 1.71 -5.89 4.13
C ARG A 112 0.66 -4.79 4.18
N TRP A 113 0.18 -4.34 3.03
CA TRP A 113 -0.91 -3.39 2.89
C TRP A 113 -2.18 -4.10 2.47
N ILE A 114 -3.18 -4.09 3.34
CA ILE A 114 -4.43 -4.83 3.17
C ILE A 114 -5.59 -3.83 3.24
N ASN A 115 -6.24 -3.58 2.11
CA ASN A 115 -7.34 -2.64 2.02
C ASN A 115 -8.38 -3.06 0.97
N SER A 116 -9.57 -2.50 1.06
CA SER A 116 -10.61 -2.66 0.06
C SER A 116 -10.44 -1.63 -1.07
N GLY A 117 -9.32 -1.74 -1.82
CA GLY A 117 -8.94 -0.75 -2.85
C GLY A 117 -9.82 -0.77 -4.10
N GLY A 118 -10.48 -1.86 -4.39
CA GLY A 118 -11.37 -2.00 -5.54
C GLY A 118 -12.79 -1.51 -5.25
N LEU A 119 -13.45 -2.12 -4.27
CA LEU A 119 -14.85 -1.81 -3.91
C LEU A 119 -14.99 -0.64 -2.93
N GLY A 120 -13.97 -0.34 -2.14
CA GLY A 120 -14.03 0.75 -1.18
C GLY A 120 -14.99 0.46 -0.01
N THR A 121 -14.94 -0.75 0.53
CA THR A 121 -15.88 -1.20 1.57
C THR A 121 -15.48 -0.64 2.94
N MET A 122 -16.29 0.24 3.52
CA MET A 122 -16.16 0.66 4.91
C MET A 122 -16.51 -0.52 5.86
N GLY A 123 -15.82 -0.59 7.01
CA GLY A 123 -15.92 -1.73 7.93
C GLY A 123 -15.02 -2.92 7.57
N PHE A 124 -14.21 -2.81 6.51
CA PHE A 124 -13.28 -3.88 6.09
C PHE A 124 -12.06 -4.01 7.01
N GLY A 125 -11.58 -2.89 7.57
CA GLY A 125 -10.27 -2.79 8.21
C GLY A 125 -10.08 -3.71 9.41
N LEU A 126 -11.03 -3.71 10.35
CA LEU A 126 -10.95 -4.53 11.57
C LEU A 126 -11.10 -6.04 11.27
N PRO A 127 -12.11 -6.51 10.53
CA PRO A 127 -12.20 -7.92 10.14
C PRO A 127 -10.99 -8.42 9.35
N ALA A 128 -10.44 -7.61 8.45
CA ALA A 128 -9.22 -7.96 7.72
C ALA A 128 -8.00 -8.07 8.66
N ALA A 129 -7.91 -7.20 9.68
CA ALA A 129 -6.87 -7.30 10.71
C ALA A 129 -6.99 -8.59 11.53
N MET A 130 -8.22 -9.02 11.85
CA MET A 130 -8.48 -10.29 12.53
C MET A 130 -7.97 -11.47 11.70
N GLY A 131 -8.32 -11.50 10.41
CA GLY A 131 -7.84 -12.52 9.49
C GLY A 131 -6.31 -12.54 9.38
N ALA A 132 -5.69 -11.37 9.25
CA ALA A 132 -4.24 -11.25 9.21
C ALA A 132 -3.57 -11.72 10.51
N GLN A 133 -4.15 -11.39 11.68
CA GLN A 133 -3.61 -11.80 12.97
C GLN A 133 -3.73 -13.32 13.21
N LEU A 134 -4.82 -13.93 12.75
CA LEU A 134 -5.00 -15.40 12.80
C LEU A 134 -4.00 -16.10 11.89
N ALA A 135 -3.80 -15.59 10.68
CA ALA A 135 -2.83 -16.15 9.73
C ALA A 135 -1.37 -15.97 10.18
N PHE A 136 -1.08 -14.85 10.88
CA PHE A 136 0.26 -14.48 11.30
C PHE A 136 0.31 -14.13 12.81
N PRO A 137 0.11 -15.10 13.71
CA PRO A 137 -0.10 -14.85 15.14
C PRO A 137 1.07 -14.17 15.85
N LYS A 138 2.29 -14.29 15.32
CA LYS A 138 3.52 -13.68 15.87
C LYS A 138 3.83 -12.30 15.26
N SER A 139 3.06 -11.85 14.29
CA SER A 139 3.30 -10.57 13.61
C SER A 139 2.53 -9.44 14.28
N GLN A 140 3.05 -8.23 14.12
CA GLN A 140 2.29 -7.03 14.48
C GLN A 140 1.25 -6.75 13.40
N VAL A 141 0.00 -6.61 13.81
CA VAL A 141 -1.12 -6.24 12.95
C VAL A 141 -1.72 -4.94 13.47
N VAL A 142 -1.88 -3.97 12.59
CA VAL A 142 -2.43 -2.66 12.90
C VAL A 142 -3.57 -2.36 11.95
N CYS A 143 -4.73 -2.03 12.50
CA CYS A 143 -5.88 -1.51 11.76
C CYS A 143 -5.89 0.01 11.82
N VAL A 144 -5.80 0.68 10.67
CA VAL A 144 -5.97 2.13 10.55
C VAL A 144 -7.38 2.39 10.06
N THR A 145 -8.16 3.11 10.85
CA THR A 145 -9.60 3.30 10.57
C THR A 145 -10.02 4.74 10.85
N GLY A 146 -11.23 5.08 10.50
CA GLY A 146 -11.92 6.31 10.88
C GLY A 146 -13.18 5.99 11.67
N GLU A 147 -13.75 7.01 12.32
CA GLU A 147 -14.87 6.88 13.24
C GLU A 147 -16.09 6.17 12.64
N ALA A 148 -16.48 6.56 11.42
CA ALA A 148 -17.64 5.97 10.77
C ALA A 148 -17.41 4.51 10.33
N SER A 149 -16.20 4.20 9.88
CA SER A 149 -15.86 2.85 9.41
C SER A 149 -15.77 1.86 10.56
N ILE A 150 -15.14 2.24 11.68
CA ILE A 150 -15.00 1.31 12.82
C ILE A 150 -16.35 0.98 13.47
N VAL A 151 -17.27 1.92 13.49
CA VAL A 151 -18.62 1.70 14.06
C VAL A 151 -19.38 0.61 13.29
N MET A 152 -19.13 0.45 11.99
CA MET A 152 -19.82 -0.56 11.16
C MET A 152 -19.51 -2.00 11.60
N CYS A 153 -18.40 -2.24 12.27
CA CYS A 153 -18.00 -3.58 12.72
C CYS A 153 -17.36 -3.57 14.12
N ILE A 154 -17.69 -2.57 14.94
CA ILE A 154 -17.11 -2.39 16.28
C ILE A 154 -17.37 -3.59 17.21
N GLN A 155 -18.47 -4.32 16.99
CA GLN A 155 -18.81 -5.54 17.72
C GLN A 155 -17.74 -6.63 17.58
N GLU A 156 -16.94 -6.61 16.51
CA GLU A 156 -15.84 -7.56 16.30
C GLU A 156 -14.70 -7.41 17.30
N LEU A 157 -14.66 -6.30 18.06
CA LEU A 157 -13.76 -6.18 19.20
C LEU A 157 -14.03 -7.25 20.28
N ALA A 158 -15.29 -7.69 20.42
CA ALA A 158 -15.64 -8.80 21.31
C ALA A 158 -15.03 -10.11 20.82
N THR A 159 -15.05 -10.35 19.51
CA THR A 159 -14.40 -11.48 18.87
C THR A 159 -12.87 -11.42 19.04
N CYS A 160 -12.27 -10.23 18.86
CA CYS A 160 -10.86 -10.03 19.12
C CYS A 160 -10.47 -10.39 20.57
N LEU A 161 -11.27 -10.00 21.53
CA LEU A 161 -11.07 -10.32 22.93
C LEU A 161 -11.19 -11.81 23.20
N GLN A 162 -12.26 -12.46 22.69
CA GLN A 162 -12.51 -13.88 22.84
C GLN A 162 -11.35 -14.74 22.34
N TYR A 163 -10.80 -14.39 21.17
CA TYR A 163 -9.70 -15.12 20.53
C TYR A 163 -8.33 -14.57 20.89
N ARG A 164 -8.25 -13.60 21.80
CA ARG A 164 -7.00 -12.96 22.27
C ARG A 164 -6.13 -12.44 21.12
N LEU A 165 -6.77 -11.78 20.14
CA LEU A 165 -6.08 -11.21 19.00
C LEU A 165 -5.45 -9.86 19.37
N PRO A 166 -4.12 -9.72 19.41
CA PRO A 166 -3.44 -8.51 19.90
C PRO A 166 -3.37 -7.40 18.84
N ILE A 167 -4.45 -7.19 18.12
CA ILE A 167 -4.56 -6.17 17.07
C ILE A 167 -4.48 -4.78 17.69
N LYS A 168 -3.77 -3.87 17.03
CA LYS A 168 -3.74 -2.46 17.38
C LYS A 168 -4.67 -1.69 16.45
N VAL A 169 -5.63 -0.98 17.02
CA VAL A 169 -6.56 -0.16 16.24
C VAL A 169 -6.18 1.31 16.42
N ILE A 170 -5.92 1.98 15.31
CA ILE A 170 -5.63 3.42 15.26
C ILE A 170 -6.80 4.08 14.55
N ASN A 171 -7.63 4.76 15.33
CA ASN A 171 -8.74 5.55 14.80
C ASN A 171 -8.26 6.99 14.56
N LEU A 172 -8.33 7.43 13.31
CA LEU A 172 -7.98 8.78 12.88
C LEU A 172 -9.28 9.56 12.64
N ASN A 173 -9.61 10.39 13.62
CA ASN A 173 -10.80 11.24 13.59
C ASN A 173 -10.39 12.71 13.33
#